data_d3d8dffa31105c19a1c37845bac064a5
#
_entry.id   d3d8dffa31105c19a1c37845bac064a5
#
_cell.length_a   1.000
_cell.length_b   1.000
_cell.length_c   1.000
_cell.angle_alpha   90.00
_cell.angle_beta   90.00
_cell.angle_gamma   90.00
#
_symmetry.space_group_name_H-M   'P 1'
#
loop_
_entity.id
_entity.type
_entity.pdbx_description
1 polymer ?
#
loop_
_entity_poly.entity_id
_entity_poly.type
_entity_poly.pdbx_seq_one_letter_code
_entity_poly.pdbx_strand_id
1 'polypeptide(L)'
;SLSGALLAAYVIKKDIDPQITFSVMGIIILLSAIVVYFLGMPRVDEGDGLEDKFKIPEKKILIFGILLMMNFATLGVIIDWSALWLTKDLMAPLFLGGLAIVFFNSGEIIARLTASYIIKMFGEKFVGGYLPVVGSIVLFLSILTSNLYVIISALVLFGLFTANFISIIIRQAIKVTNEPISLAVSNLTTLGFSGFIFGPAVIGYTAKNIGLTFNMYVL
;
A
#
# COMPACT_ATOMS: atom_id res chain seq x y z
N SER A 1 4.89 5.92 -4.83
CA SER A 1 4.94 5.60 -6.27
C SER A 1 6.34 5.13 -6.67
N LEU A 2 6.45 4.33 -7.74
CA LEU A 2 7.73 3.81 -8.22
C LEU A 2 8.72 4.94 -8.55
N SER A 3 8.25 6.01 -9.18
CA SER A 3 9.06 7.19 -9.52
C SER A 3 9.69 7.85 -8.28
N GLY A 4 8.92 7.99 -7.19
CA GLY A 4 9.44 8.54 -5.94
C GLY A 4 10.50 7.64 -5.31
N ALA A 5 10.28 6.31 -5.31
CA ALA A 5 11.24 5.35 -4.79
C ALA A 5 12.55 5.30 -5.61
N LEU A 6 12.45 5.37 -6.94
CA LEU A 6 13.61 5.45 -7.82
C LEU A 6 14.39 6.77 -7.62
N LEU A 7 13.68 7.87 -7.44
CA LEU A 7 14.30 9.16 -7.16
C LEU A 7 15.02 9.14 -5.82
N ALA A 8 14.42 8.58 -4.77
CA ALA A 8 15.05 8.40 -3.47
C ALA A 8 16.32 7.54 -3.57
N ALA A 9 16.26 6.42 -4.29
CA ALA A 9 17.42 5.56 -4.52
C ALA A 9 18.53 6.28 -5.29
N TYR A 10 18.19 7.11 -6.29
CA TYR A 10 19.14 7.91 -7.03
C TYR A 10 19.82 8.99 -6.16
N VAL A 11 19.03 9.67 -5.32
CA VAL A 11 19.53 10.69 -4.37
C VAL A 11 20.53 10.06 -3.40
N ILE A 12 20.19 8.91 -2.82
CA ILE A 12 21.07 8.17 -1.91
C ILE A 12 22.38 7.76 -2.63
N LYS A 13 22.27 7.24 -3.87
CA LYS A 13 23.45 6.82 -4.65
C LYS A 13 24.38 7.98 -5.00
N LYS A 14 23.83 9.18 -5.17
CA LYS A 14 24.59 10.39 -5.53
C LYS A 14 25.04 11.21 -4.32
N ASP A 15 24.72 10.76 -3.11
CA ASP A 15 25.05 11.45 -1.85
C ASP A 15 24.52 12.90 -1.81
N ILE A 16 23.34 13.11 -2.42
CA ILE A 16 22.68 14.42 -2.44
C ILE A 16 22.03 14.67 -1.08
N ASP A 17 22.22 15.88 -0.55
CA ASP A 17 21.62 16.27 0.73
C ASP A 17 20.07 16.07 0.69
N PRO A 18 19.50 15.30 1.63
CA PRO A 18 18.06 15.11 1.74
C PRO A 18 17.26 16.41 1.82
N GLN A 19 17.82 17.47 2.44
CA GLN A 19 17.16 18.78 2.56
C GLN A 19 16.91 19.41 1.18
N ILE A 20 17.86 19.29 0.26
CA ILE A 20 17.71 19.78 -1.11
C ILE A 20 16.57 19.02 -1.80
N THR A 21 16.54 17.71 -1.65
CA THR A 21 15.51 16.85 -2.26
C THR A 21 14.12 17.20 -1.75
N PHE A 22 13.94 17.34 -0.44
CA PHE A 22 12.65 17.72 0.16
C PHE A 22 12.24 19.14 -0.26
N SER A 23 13.19 20.09 -0.36
CA SER A 23 12.90 21.45 -0.80
C SER A 23 12.41 21.49 -2.25
N VAL A 24 13.09 20.77 -3.15
CA VAL A 24 12.68 20.66 -4.57
C VAL A 24 11.30 20.03 -4.70
N MET A 25 11.02 18.95 -3.96
CA MET A 25 9.69 18.32 -3.95
C MET A 25 8.60 19.26 -3.41
N GLY A 26 8.91 20.00 -2.35
CA GLY A 26 8.01 21.01 -1.79
C GLY A 26 7.65 22.09 -2.82
N ILE A 27 8.65 22.59 -3.55
CA ILE A 27 8.43 23.58 -4.62
C ILE A 27 7.57 23.00 -5.75
N ILE A 28 7.81 21.76 -6.18
CA ILE A 28 7.01 21.11 -7.23
C ILE A 28 5.54 20.98 -6.78
N ILE A 29 5.30 20.55 -5.54
CA ILE A 29 3.94 20.43 -4.99
C ILE A 29 3.27 21.81 -4.94
N LEU A 30 3.96 22.84 -4.50
CA LEU A 30 3.45 24.21 -4.42
C LEU A 30 3.10 24.75 -5.81
N LEU A 31 3.98 24.56 -6.79
CA LEU A 31 3.71 24.96 -8.18
C LEU A 31 2.50 24.21 -8.75
N SER A 32 2.39 22.91 -8.50
CA SER A 32 1.24 22.12 -8.95
C SER A 32 -0.07 22.59 -8.32
N ALA A 33 -0.06 22.95 -7.03
CA ALA A 33 -1.23 23.51 -6.35
C ALA A 33 -1.63 24.87 -6.93
N ILE A 34 -0.65 25.72 -7.25
CA ILE A 34 -0.90 27.01 -7.92
C ILE A 34 -1.53 26.80 -9.30
N VAL A 35 -0.99 25.88 -10.09
CA VAL A 35 -1.54 25.55 -11.43
C VAL A 35 -2.99 25.07 -11.30
N VAL A 36 -3.29 24.15 -10.38
CA VAL A 36 -4.65 23.66 -10.15
C VAL A 36 -5.58 24.79 -9.71
N TYR A 37 -5.11 25.70 -8.85
CA TYR A 37 -5.89 26.85 -8.41
C TYR A 37 -6.28 27.76 -9.59
N PHE A 38 -5.33 28.07 -10.49
CA PHE A 38 -5.58 28.94 -11.64
C PHE A 38 -6.34 28.26 -12.79
N LEU A 39 -6.20 26.95 -12.98
CA LEU A 39 -6.99 26.21 -13.97
C LEU A 39 -8.47 26.09 -13.58
N GLY A 40 -8.82 26.42 -12.34
CA GLY A 40 -10.17 26.37 -11.80
C GLY A 40 -10.69 24.93 -11.71
N MET A 41 -10.88 24.44 -10.51
CA MET A 41 -11.71 23.24 -10.35
C MET A 41 -13.12 23.59 -10.80
N PRO A 42 -13.75 22.82 -11.70
CA PRO A 42 -15.17 23.00 -11.97
C PRO A 42 -15.90 22.98 -10.62
N ARG A 43 -16.70 24.00 -10.35
CA ARG A 43 -17.60 23.98 -9.21
C ARG A 43 -18.58 22.85 -9.49
N VAL A 44 -18.34 21.70 -8.87
CA VAL A 44 -19.37 20.67 -8.78
C VAL A 44 -20.38 21.26 -7.80
N ASP A 45 -21.61 21.56 -8.28
CA ASP A 45 -22.71 21.82 -7.37
C ASP A 45 -22.75 20.60 -6.45
N GLU A 46 -22.39 20.82 -5.19
CA GLU A 46 -22.62 19.84 -4.13
C GLU A 46 -24.14 19.69 -4.07
N GLY A 47 -24.66 18.77 -4.89
CA GLY A 47 -26.08 18.41 -4.84
C GLY A 47 -26.42 18.09 -3.40
N ASP A 48 -27.51 18.68 -2.94
CA ASP A 48 -28.08 18.72 -1.58
C ASP A 48 -27.27 17.88 -0.59
N GLY A 49 -26.45 18.59 0.21
CA GLY A 49 -25.52 17.94 1.11
C GLY A 49 -26.24 16.83 1.83
N LEU A 50 -25.83 15.61 1.54
CA LEU A 50 -26.28 14.51 2.33
C LEU A 50 -26.06 14.96 3.77
N GLU A 51 -27.13 15.21 4.51
CA GLU A 51 -27.08 15.21 5.97
C GLU A 51 -26.60 13.81 6.36
N ASP A 52 -25.32 13.54 6.11
CA ASP A 52 -24.67 12.30 6.51
C ASP A 52 -24.53 12.33 8.02
N LYS A 53 -25.66 12.10 8.68
CA LYS A 53 -25.66 11.65 10.05
C LYS A 53 -24.73 10.44 10.06
N PHE A 54 -23.67 10.53 10.83
CA PHE A 54 -22.73 9.45 11.06
C PHE A 54 -23.52 8.14 11.30
N LYS A 55 -23.60 7.31 10.27
CA LYS A 55 -24.26 6.01 10.35
C LYS A 55 -23.18 4.97 10.56
N ILE A 56 -23.41 4.11 11.55
CA ILE A 56 -22.55 2.94 11.75
C ILE A 56 -22.66 2.08 10.47
N PRO A 57 -21.54 1.70 9.84
CA PRO A 57 -21.54 0.90 8.61
C PRO A 57 -22.30 -0.42 8.79
N GLU A 58 -22.94 -0.89 7.72
CA GLU A 58 -23.51 -2.23 7.72
C GLU A 58 -22.45 -3.28 8.07
N LYS A 59 -22.86 -4.38 8.74
CA LYS A 59 -21.95 -5.46 9.13
C LYS A 59 -21.12 -6.01 7.95
N LYS A 60 -21.69 -6.04 6.75
CA LYS A 60 -20.99 -6.47 5.54
C LYS A 60 -19.86 -5.50 5.19
N ILE A 61 -20.16 -4.19 5.19
CA ILE A 61 -19.16 -3.13 4.95
C ILE A 61 -18.05 -3.18 6.00
N LEU A 62 -18.40 -3.41 7.27
CA LEU A 62 -17.42 -3.54 8.34
C LEU A 62 -16.46 -4.72 8.11
N ILE A 63 -16.95 -5.88 7.68
CA ILE A 63 -16.10 -7.05 7.36
C ILE A 63 -15.12 -6.73 6.24
N PHE A 64 -15.59 -6.15 5.13
CA PHE A 64 -14.73 -5.75 4.02
C PHE A 64 -13.77 -4.63 4.41
N GLY A 65 -14.21 -3.69 5.27
CA GLY A 65 -13.37 -2.63 5.82
C GLY A 65 -12.23 -3.16 6.67
N ILE A 66 -12.48 -4.20 7.50
CA ILE A 66 -11.43 -4.86 8.29
C ILE A 66 -10.42 -5.55 7.37
N LEU A 67 -10.86 -6.23 6.30
CA LEU A 67 -9.95 -6.83 5.32
C LEU A 67 -9.09 -5.77 4.64
N LEU A 68 -9.66 -4.62 4.28
CA LEU A 68 -8.90 -3.49 3.75
C LEU A 68 -7.94 -2.92 4.78
N MET A 69 -8.36 -2.78 6.03
CA MET A 69 -7.51 -2.31 7.12
C MET A 69 -6.28 -3.19 7.31
N MET A 70 -6.44 -4.50 7.31
CA MET A 70 -5.31 -5.44 7.38
C MET A 70 -4.37 -5.31 6.18
N ASN A 71 -4.92 -5.22 4.97
CA ASN A 71 -4.11 -5.02 3.77
C ASN A 71 -3.35 -3.70 3.78
N PHE A 72 -4.02 -2.59 4.15
CA PHE A 72 -3.36 -1.29 4.27
C PHE A 72 -2.32 -1.25 5.40
N ALA A 73 -2.55 -1.97 6.51
CA ALA A 73 -1.55 -2.11 7.57
C ALA A 73 -0.28 -2.79 7.04
N THR A 74 -0.44 -3.90 6.31
CA THR A 74 0.68 -4.60 5.66
C THR A 74 1.42 -3.70 4.66
N LEU A 75 0.70 -2.96 3.81
CA LEU A 75 1.30 -2.01 2.87
C LEU A 75 2.09 -0.92 3.59
N GLY A 76 1.53 -0.34 4.66
CA GLY A 76 2.19 0.67 5.46
C GLY A 76 3.49 0.14 6.08
N VAL A 77 3.46 -1.07 6.62
CA VAL A 77 4.67 -1.70 7.19
C VAL A 77 5.73 -1.94 6.12
N ILE A 78 5.36 -2.45 4.94
CA ILE A 78 6.33 -2.65 3.85
C ILE A 78 6.96 -1.31 3.43
N ILE A 79 6.17 -0.25 3.30
CA ILE A 79 6.65 1.05 2.87
C ILE A 79 7.59 1.66 3.90
N ASP A 80 7.24 1.61 5.20
CA ASP A 80 7.96 2.33 6.24
C ASP A 80 9.12 1.51 6.83
N TRP A 81 8.99 0.19 6.89
CA TRP A 81 9.93 -0.65 7.65
C TRP A 81 10.80 -1.57 6.82
N SER A 82 10.45 -1.88 5.56
CA SER A 82 11.22 -2.84 4.76
C SER A 82 12.67 -2.39 4.53
N ALA A 83 12.90 -1.11 4.25
CA ALA A 83 14.24 -0.58 4.05
C ALA A 83 15.10 -0.72 5.32
N LEU A 84 14.53 -0.39 6.47
CA LEU A 84 15.20 -0.49 7.77
C LEU A 84 15.48 -1.95 8.14
N TRP A 85 14.52 -2.83 7.92
CA TRP A 85 14.67 -4.26 8.15
C TRP A 85 15.76 -4.90 7.31
N LEU A 86 15.77 -4.65 5.99
CA LEU A 86 16.82 -5.17 5.10
C LEU A 86 18.21 -4.68 5.49
N THR A 87 18.34 -3.41 5.89
CA THR A 87 19.66 -2.84 6.22
C THR A 87 20.16 -3.22 7.60
N LYS A 88 19.28 -3.28 8.61
CA LYS A 88 19.69 -3.58 10.00
C LYS A 88 19.76 -5.06 10.31
N ASP A 89 18.73 -5.82 9.93
CA ASP A 89 18.62 -7.23 10.32
C ASP A 89 19.28 -8.15 9.29
N LEU A 90 19.22 -7.81 8.00
CA LEU A 90 19.82 -8.61 6.92
C LEU A 90 21.16 -8.04 6.42
N MET A 91 21.66 -6.98 7.07
CA MET A 91 22.94 -6.33 6.72
C MET A 91 23.06 -5.96 5.24
N ALA A 92 21.94 -5.67 4.59
CA ALA A 92 21.94 -5.23 3.20
C ALA A 92 22.58 -3.86 3.05
N PRO A 93 23.29 -3.59 1.95
CA PRO A 93 23.74 -2.24 1.63
C PRO A 93 22.58 -1.24 1.62
N LEU A 94 22.79 -0.04 2.13
CA LEU A 94 21.76 1.01 2.25
C LEU A 94 21.00 1.23 0.93
N PHE A 95 21.70 1.17 -0.19
CA PHE A 95 21.10 1.28 -1.52
C PHE A 95 20.05 0.18 -1.80
N LEU A 96 20.33 -1.07 -1.44
CA LEU A 96 19.38 -2.18 -1.62
C LEU A 96 18.20 -2.09 -0.66
N GLY A 97 18.41 -1.60 0.56
CA GLY A 97 17.32 -1.27 1.47
C GLY A 97 16.35 -0.25 0.85
N GLY A 98 16.86 0.83 0.28
CA GLY A 98 16.05 1.83 -0.42
C GLY A 98 15.33 1.30 -1.66
N LEU A 99 15.85 0.25 -2.29
CA LEU A 99 15.20 -0.41 -3.43
C LEU A 99 14.08 -1.40 -3.04
N ALA A 100 13.91 -1.76 -1.77
CA ALA A 100 12.87 -2.68 -1.34
C ALA A 100 11.47 -2.27 -1.84
N ILE A 101 11.14 -0.98 -1.67
CA ILE A 101 9.88 -0.40 -2.14
C ILE A 101 9.80 -0.40 -3.67
N VAL A 102 10.92 -0.19 -4.36
CA VAL A 102 10.98 -0.25 -5.84
C VAL A 102 10.62 -1.64 -6.33
N PHE A 103 11.17 -2.69 -5.72
CA PHE A 103 10.89 -4.08 -6.08
C PHE A 103 9.43 -4.43 -5.81
N PHE A 104 8.90 -4.09 -4.64
CA PHE A 104 7.49 -4.29 -4.32
C PHE A 104 6.57 -3.56 -5.32
N ASN A 105 6.78 -2.26 -5.55
CA ASN A 105 5.99 -1.47 -6.48
C ASN A 105 6.11 -1.94 -7.94
N SER A 106 7.24 -2.53 -8.35
CA SER A 106 7.38 -3.10 -9.70
C SER A 106 6.40 -4.25 -9.92
N GLY A 107 6.26 -5.14 -8.93
CA GLY A 107 5.24 -6.19 -8.93
C GLY A 107 3.82 -5.63 -9.03
N GLU A 108 3.51 -4.60 -8.21
CA GLU A 108 2.21 -3.93 -8.26
C GLU A 108 1.88 -3.35 -9.63
N ILE A 109 2.85 -2.70 -10.29
CA ILE A 109 2.64 -2.10 -11.62
C ILE A 109 2.32 -3.18 -12.64
N ILE A 110 3.10 -4.27 -12.68
CA ILE A 110 2.87 -5.38 -13.59
C ILE A 110 1.46 -5.95 -13.38
N ALA A 111 1.07 -6.18 -12.12
CA ALA A 111 -0.26 -6.69 -11.79
C ALA A 111 -1.39 -5.76 -12.25
N ARG A 112 -1.23 -4.45 -12.07
CA ARG A 112 -2.26 -3.47 -12.48
C ARG A 112 -2.37 -3.34 -13.99
N LEU A 113 -1.26 -3.38 -14.72
CA LEU A 113 -1.24 -3.35 -16.18
C LEU A 113 -1.90 -4.60 -16.79
N THR A 114 -1.77 -5.74 -16.13
CA THR A 114 -2.32 -7.03 -16.59
C THR A 114 -3.65 -7.39 -15.94
N ALA A 115 -4.17 -6.55 -15.04
CA ALA A 115 -5.34 -6.82 -14.20
C ALA A 115 -6.57 -7.27 -14.99
N SER A 116 -6.95 -6.54 -16.04
CA SER A 116 -8.13 -6.84 -16.84
C SER A 116 -8.04 -8.21 -17.53
N TYR A 117 -6.85 -8.55 -18.04
CA TYR A 117 -6.61 -9.84 -18.68
C TYR A 117 -6.67 -10.99 -17.67
N ILE A 118 -5.97 -10.85 -16.54
CA ILE A 118 -5.89 -11.89 -15.50
C ILE A 118 -7.25 -12.10 -14.83
N ILE A 119 -7.98 -11.02 -14.52
CA ILE A 119 -9.32 -11.11 -13.93
C ILE A 119 -10.31 -11.77 -14.90
N LYS A 120 -10.21 -11.47 -16.20
CA LYS A 120 -11.06 -12.11 -17.21
C LYS A 120 -10.77 -13.61 -17.34
N MET A 121 -9.49 -14.02 -17.21
CA MET A 121 -9.06 -15.41 -17.36
C MET A 121 -9.35 -16.27 -16.13
N PHE A 122 -9.08 -15.75 -14.93
CA PHE A 122 -9.13 -16.52 -13.68
C PHE A 122 -10.27 -16.11 -12.73
N GLY A 123 -10.92 -14.98 -13.00
CA GLY A 123 -12.00 -14.45 -12.17
C GLY A 123 -11.56 -13.65 -10.95
N GLU A 124 -12.47 -12.82 -10.44
CA GLU A 124 -12.21 -11.94 -9.28
C GLU A 124 -11.89 -12.72 -8.01
N LYS A 125 -12.52 -13.89 -7.80
CA LYS A 125 -12.28 -14.72 -6.61
C LYS A 125 -10.87 -15.26 -6.57
N PHE A 126 -10.30 -15.64 -7.70
CA PHE A 126 -8.92 -16.12 -7.77
C PHE A 126 -7.94 -14.97 -7.53
N VAL A 127 -8.12 -13.85 -8.24
CA VAL A 127 -7.19 -12.71 -8.17
C VAL A 127 -7.27 -11.96 -6.84
N GLY A 128 -8.46 -11.81 -6.28
CA GLY A 128 -8.67 -11.09 -5.01
C GLY A 128 -8.68 -11.97 -3.76
N GLY A 129 -8.74 -13.29 -3.91
CA GLY A 129 -8.75 -14.22 -2.78
C GLY A 129 -7.51 -15.09 -2.71
N TYR A 130 -7.26 -15.93 -3.72
CA TYR A 130 -6.17 -16.89 -3.68
C TYR A 130 -4.79 -16.27 -3.88
N LEU A 131 -4.62 -15.33 -4.83
CA LEU A 131 -3.31 -14.73 -5.10
C LEU A 131 -2.72 -13.99 -3.89
N PRO A 132 -3.47 -13.15 -3.14
CA PRO A 132 -2.93 -12.52 -1.93
C PRO A 132 -2.46 -13.53 -0.89
N VAL A 133 -3.21 -14.62 -0.68
CA VAL A 133 -2.81 -15.70 0.25
C VAL A 133 -1.51 -16.36 -0.22
N VAL A 134 -1.39 -16.69 -1.49
CA VAL A 134 -0.15 -17.26 -2.05
C VAL A 134 1.00 -16.27 -1.91
N GLY A 135 0.77 -14.99 -2.19
CA GLY A 135 1.78 -13.94 -2.01
C GLY A 135 2.27 -13.84 -0.57
N SER A 136 1.36 -13.88 0.40
CA SER A 136 1.71 -13.86 1.82
C SER A 136 2.53 -15.09 2.24
N ILE A 137 2.14 -16.28 1.77
CA ILE A 137 2.91 -17.52 2.03
C ILE A 137 4.32 -17.44 1.42
N VAL A 138 4.44 -16.95 0.19
CA VAL A 138 5.74 -16.79 -0.48
C VAL A 138 6.62 -15.80 0.28
N LEU A 139 6.07 -14.66 0.70
CA LEU A 139 6.81 -13.68 1.49
C LEU A 139 7.24 -14.29 2.84
N PHE A 140 6.33 -14.92 3.56
CA PHE A 140 6.63 -15.59 4.83
C PHE A 140 7.75 -16.61 4.71
N LEU A 141 7.67 -17.53 3.73
CA LEU A 141 8.70 -18.53 3.50
C LEU A 141 10.04 -17.90 3.10
N SER A 142 10.02 -16.81 2.35
CA SER A 142 11.24 -16.11 1.96
C SER A 142 11.99 -15.52 3.16
N ILE A 143 11.25 -14.98 4.13
CA ILE A 143 11.83 -14.41 5.36
C ILE A 143 12.58 -15.49 6.16
N LEU A 144 12.06 -16.73 6.19
CA LEU A 144 12.71 -17.87 6.87
C LEU A 144 14.09 -18.20 6.30
N THR A 145 14.31 -17.89 5.01
CA THR A 145 15.62 -18.18 4.38
C THR A 145 16.73 -17.23 4.83
N SER A 146 16.39 -16.07 5.38
CA SER A 146 17.31 -14.96 5.68
C SER A 146 18.20 -14.58 4.47
N ASN A 147 17.81 -14.97 3.27
CA ASN A 147 18.54 -14.67 2.04
C ASN A 147 17.98 -13.41 1.37
N LEU A 148 18.81 -12.37 1.28
CA LEU A 148 18.43 -11.08 0.73
C LEU A 148 17.83 -11.18 -0.68
N TYR A 149 18.40 -11.96 -1.56
CA TYR A 149 17.93 -12.08 -2.95
C TYR A 149 16.58 -12.80 -3.04
N VAL A 150 16.38 -13.81 -2.20
CA VAL A 150 15.09 -14.52 -2.10
C VAL A 150 14.01 -13.58 -1.59
N ILE A 151 14.31 -12.80 -0.57
CA ILE A 151 13.36 -11.81 0.00
C ILE A 151 13.01 -10.71 -1.00
N ILE A 152 13.99 -10.17 -1.72
CA ILE A 152 13.74 -9.16 -2.77
C ILE A 152 12.83 -9.73 -3.87
N SER A 153 13.10 -10.96 -4.32
CA SER A 153 12.25 -11.63 -5.31
C SER A 153 10.83 -11.85 -4.79
N ALA A 154 10.70 -12.23 -3.52
CA ALA A 154 9.41 -12.41 -2.86
C ALA A 154 8.64 -11.09 -2.70
N LEU A 155 9.31 -9.96 -2.47
CA LEU A 155 8.66 -8.64 -2.44
C LEU A 155 8.03 -8.27 -3.80
N VAL A 156 8.71 -8.59 -4.92
CA VAL A 156 8.13 -8.41 -6.26
C VAL A 156 6.87 -9.27 -6.43
N LEU A 157 6.96 -10.55 -6.07
CA LEU A 157 5.82 -11.48 -6.16
C LEU A 157 4.68 -11.08 -5.23
N PHE A 158 4.99 -10.62 -4.03
CA PHE A 158 3.99 -10.14 -3.09
C PHE A 158 3.24 -8.92 -3.65
N GLY A 159 3.96 -7.93 -4.20
CA GLY A 159 3.36 -6.80 -4.90
C GLY A 159 2.49 -7.24 -6.09
N LEU A 160 2.99 -8.19 -6.89
CA LEU A 160 2.25 -8.75 -8.03
C LEU A 160 0.92 -9.39 -7.60
N PHE A 161 0.92 -10.15 -6.52
CA PHE A 161 -0.25 -10.92 -6.09
C PHE A 161 -1.25 -10.11 -5.27
N THR A 162 -0.83 -9.04 -4.59
CA THR A 162 -1.70 -8.24 -3.72
C THR A 162 -2.25 -6.98 -4.37
N ALA A 163 -1.66 -6.49 -5.47
CA ALA A 163 -1.98 -5.19 -6.08
C ALA A 163 -3.47 -4.96 -6.41
N ASN A 164 -4.17 -6.01 -6.83
CA ASN A 164 -5.57 -5.92 -7.25
C ASN A 164 -6.57 -6.17 -6.11
N PHE A 165 -6.09 -6.56 -4.92
CA PHE A 165 -6.92 -6.90 -3.77
C PHE A 165 -7.87 -5.77 -3.38
N ILE A 166 -7.35 -4.56 -3.19
CA ILE A 166 -8.12 -3.38 -2.76
C ILE A 166 -9.28 -3.12 -3.73
N SER A 167 -9.00 -3.07 -5.03
CA SER A 167 -10.01 -2.78 -6.06
C SER A 167 -11.10 -3.85 -6.11
N ILE A 168 -10.73 -5.12 -5.94
CA ILE A 168 -11.67 -6.25 -5.95
C ILE A 168 -12.52 -6.24 -4.68
N ILE A 169 -11.94 -6.02 -3.51
CA ILE A 169 -12.66 -5.96 -2.23
C ILE A 169 -13.69 -4.83 -2.24
N ILE A 170 -13.31 -3.62 -2.66
CA ILE A 170 -14.25 -2.49 -2.78
C ILE A 170 -15.40 -2.85 -3.73
N ARG A 171 -15.11 -3.43 -4.89
CA ARG A 171 -16.12 -3.83 -5.86
C ARG A 171 -17.06 -4.90 -5.31
N GLN A 172 -16.54 -5.87 -4.58
CA GLN A 172 -17.36 -6.91 -3.95
C GLN A 172 -18.22 -6.35 -2.82
N ALA A 173 -17.68 -5.45 -2.00
CA ALA A 173 -18.43 -4.79 -0.94
C ALA A 173 -19.62 -4.00 -1.48
N ILE A 174 -19.42 -3.23 -2.56
CA ILE A 174 -20.50 -2.46 -3.23
C ILE A 174 -21.60 -3.37 -3.76
N LYS A 175 -21.28 -4.58 -4.26
CA LYS A 175 -22.28 -5.53 -4.80
C LYS A 175 -23.21 -6.11 -3.72
N VAL A 176 -22.78 -6.15 -2.48
CA VAL A 176 -23.50 -6.83 -1.39
C VAL A 176 -24.10 -5.91 -0.34
N THR A 177 -23.81 -4.60 -0.41
CA THR A 177 -24.37 -3.60 0.50
C THR A 177 -25.69 -3.04 0.00
N ASN A 178 -26.52 -2.57 0.93
CA ASN A 178 -27.70 -1.76 0.65
C ASN A 178 -27.43 -0.26 0.87
N GLU A 179 -26.22 0.12 1.31
CA GLU A 179 -25.84 1.52 1.49
C GLU A 179 -25.65 2.21 0.13
N PRO A 180 -25.84 3.54 0.04
CA PRO A 180 -25.41 4.32 -1.11
C PRO A 180 -23.94 4.08 -1.42
N ILE A 181 -23.58 3.97 -2.70
CA ILE A 181 -22.22 3.62 -3.14
C ILE A 181 -21.19 4.60 -2.56
N SER A 182 -21.50 5.89 -2.54
CA SER A 182 -20.62 6.92 -1.98
C SER A 182 -20.32 6.70 -0.50
N LEU A 183 -21.35 6.38 0.30
CA LEU A 183 -21.20 6.10 1.72
C LEU A 183 -20.42 4.80 1.96
N ALA A 184 -20.74 3.73 1.22
CA ALA A 184 -20.04 2.46 1.32
C ALA A 184 -18.55 2.60 1.01
N VAL A 185 -18.18 3.32 -0.07
CA VAL A 185 -16.79 3.58 -0.44
C VAL A 185 -16.09 4.44 0.61
N SER A 186 -16.76 5.48 1.12
CA SER A 186 -16.23 6.34 2.20
C SER A 186 -15.93 5.52 3.46
N ASN A 187 -16.86 4.69 3.92
CA ASN A 187 -16.69 3.83 5.08
C ASN A 187 -15.53 2.82 4.89
N LEU A 188 -15.47 2.18 3.71
CA LEU A 188 -14.40 1.22 3.38
C LEU A 188 -13.03 1.87 3.36
N THR A 189 -12.91 3.05 2.74
CA THR A 189 -11.62 3.75 2.66
C THR A 189 -11.19 4.29 4.02
N THR A 190 -12.10 4.82 4.82
CA THR A 190 -11.80 5.29 6.18
C THR A 190 -11.28 4.15 7.05
N LEU A 191 -11.96 3.00 7.05
CA LEU A 191 -11.49 1.81 7.77
C LEU A 191 -10.16 1.30 7.21
N GLY A 192 -10.01 1.26 5.89
CA GLY A 192 -8.77 0.85 5.25
C GLY A 192 -7.58 1.72 5.68
N PHE A 193 -7.69 3.04 5.50
CA PHE A 193 -6.62 3.98 5.85
C PHE A 193 -6.25 3.98 7.34
N SER A 194 -7.17 3.63 8.24
CA SER A 194 -6.82 3.44 9.64
C SER A 194 -5.73 2.38 9.81
N GLY A 195 -5.78 1.29 9.03
CA GLY A 195 -4.72 0.27 9.00
C GLY A 195 -3.36 0.82 8.57
N PHE A 196 -3.34 1.69 7.57
CA PHE A 196 -2.11 2.34 7.11
C PHE A 196 -1.46 3.22 8.19
N ILE A 197 -2.26 3.83 9.07
CA ILE A 197 -1.78 4.66 10.18
C ILE A 197 -1.34 3.77 11.35
N PHE A 198 -2.17 2.82 11.76
CA PHE A 198 -1.92 2.02 12.95
C PHE A 198 -0.92 0.89 12.73
N GLY A 199 -0.88 0.27 11.53
CA GLY A 199 0.02 -0.84 11.21
C GLY A 199 1.48 -0.51 11.50
N PRO A 200 2.08 0.50 10.83
CA PRO A 200 3.46 0.90 11.08
C PRO A 200 3.73 1.31 12.53
N ALA A 201 2.77 1.96 13.20
CA ALA A 201 2.92 2.38 14.59
C ALA A 201 3.01 1.18 15.55
N VAL A 202 2.18 0.15 15.34
CA VAL A 202 2.23 -1.10 16.13
C VAL A 202 3.56 -1.81 15.90
N ILE A 203 4.01 -1.93 14.65
CA ILE A 203 5.32 -2.51 14.35
C ILE A 203 6.45 -1.71 15.00
N GLY A 204 6.42 -0.38 14.94
CA GLY A 204 7.42 0.46 15.59
C GLY A 204 7.52 0.26 17.10
N TYR A 205 6.37 0.11 17.76
CA TYR A 205 6.31 -0.18 19.18
C TYR A 205 6.83 -1.57 19.54
N THR A 206 6.39 -2.59 18.79
CA THR A 206 6.76 -3.99 19.04
C THR A 206 8.19 -4.32 18.62
N ALA A 207 8.70 -3.69 17.56
CA ALA A 207 10.06 -3.90 17.06
C ALA A 207 11.15 -3.57 18.10
N LYS A 208 10.87 -2.62 18.99
CA LYS A 208 11.78 -2.28 20.09
C LYS A 208 12.00 -3.45 21.06
N ASN A 209 10.97 -4.30 21.26
CA ASN A 209 11.00 -5.37 22.26
C ASN A 209 11.31 -6.75 21.66
N ILE A 210 10.85 -7.01 20.43
CA ILE A 210 10.90 -8.34 19.81
C ILE A 210 11.70 -8.36 18.48
N GLY A 211 12.20 -7.22 18.03
CA GLY A 211 12.97 -7.11 16.79
C GLY A 211 12.11 -6.94 15.54
N LEU A 212 12.72 -6.43 14.46
CA LEU A 212 12.02 -6.17 13.21
C LEU A 212 11.69 -7.46 12.45
N THR A 213 12.62 -8.40 12.39
CA THR A 213 12.42 -9.68 11.68
C THR A 213 11.21 -10.44 12.20
N PHE A 214 11.01 -10.50 13.51
CA PHE A 214 9.82 -11.14 14.08
C PHE A 214 8.53 -10.46 13.63
N ASN A 215 8.53 -9.13 13.58
CA ASN A 215 7.37 -8.36 13.12
C ASN A 215 7.06 -8.59 11.64
N MET A 216 8.08 -8.85 10.81
CA MET A 216 7.88 -9.16 9.40
C MET A 216 7.22 -10.53 9.15
N TYR A 217 7.31 -11.46 10.12
CA TYR A 217 6.58 -12.74 10.04
C TYR A 217 5.07 -12.60 10.28
N VAL A 218 4.63 -11.53 10.91
CA VAL A 218 3.21 -11.32 11.29
C VAL A 218 2.43 -10.60 10.18
N LEU A 219 3.12 -10.11 9.13
CA LEU A 219 2.49 -9.48 7.96
C LEU A 219 1.76 -10.51 7.09
#